data_bb750e95cff6614aae3cc435ec2cd3b0
#
_entry.id   bb750e95cff6614aae3cc435ec2cd3b0
#
_cell.length_a   1.000
_cell.length_b   1.000
_cell.length_c   1.000
_cell.angle_alpha   90.00
_cell.angle_beta   90.00
_cell.angle_gamma   90.00
#
_symmetry.space_group_name_H-M   'P 1'
#
loop_
_entity.id
_entity.type
_entity.pdbx_description
1 polymer ?
#
loop_
_entity_poly.entity_id
_entity_poly.type
_entity_poly.pdbx_seq_one_letter_code
_entity_poly.pdbx_strand_id
1 'polypeptide(L)'
;MTAQHILLILNPVSGKMKSRSGLFDILDELYHLPDGTPASDRRVTVCTTLYRGHATELASAAVAEGFDRVLCCGGDGTLNEGLNGLMHIPPENRPTLGYIPAGSTNDFAASIGLPSALRAAARVAGGEESFPLDIGEFCPADGGN
;
A
#
# COMPACT_ATOMS: atom_id res chain seq x y z
N MET A 1 -19.26 15.12 -1.25
CA MET A 1 -17.96 14.47 -1.45
C MET A 1 -18.04 13.01 -1.17
N THR A 2 -17.44 12.24 -2.03
CA THR A 2 -17.48 10.80 -1.89
C THR A 2 -16.44 10.37 -0.86
N ALA A 3 -16.84 9.50 0.06
CA ALA A 3 -15.92 8.97 1.04
C ALA A 3 -14.85 8.11 0.33
N GLN A 4 -13.61 8.19 0.79
CA GLN A 4 -12.53 7.41 0.25
C GLN A 4 -12.33 6.16 1.08
N HIS A 5 -12.38 5.01 0.43
CA HIS A 5 -12.17 3.71 1.10
C HIS A 5 -10.78 3.21 0.77
N ILE A 6 -9.96 3.08 1.79
CA ILE A 6 -8.58 2.65 1.64
C ILE A 6 -8.43 1.25 2.20
N LEU A 7 -7.84 0.36 1.40
CA LEU A 7 -7.46 -0.96 1.88
C LEU A 7 -5.97 -0.93 2.22
N LEU A 8 -5.66 -1.15 3.48
CA LEU A 8 -4.28 -1.23 3.94
C LEU A 8 -3.92 -2.70 4.10
N ILE A 9 -3.09 -3.19 3.20
CA ILE A 9 -2.60 -4.58 3.24
C ILE A 9 -1.31 -4.56 4.04
N LEU A 10 -1.31 -5.26 5.17
CA LEU A 10 -0.23 -5.20 6.11
C LEU A 10 0.41 -6.55 6.31
N ASN A 11 1.72 -6.64 6.12
CA ASN A 11 2.46 -7.84 6.47
C ASN A 11 2.93 -7.70 7.92
N PRO A 12 2.31 -8.44 8.86
CA PRO A 12 2.57 -8.21 10.29
C PRO A 12 3.94 -8.66 10.74
N VAL A 13 4.63 -9.46 9.93
CA VAL A 13 5.98 -9.95 10.29
C VAL A 13 7.09 -9.15 9.64
N SER A 14 6.75 -8.09 8.90
CA SER A 14 7.77 -7.20 8.34
C SER A 14 8.54 -6.51 9.46
N GLY A 15 9.82 -6.22 9.20
CA GLY A 15 10.72 -5.74 10.23
C GLY A 15 10.18 -4.61 11.09
N LYS A 16 9.71 -3.52 10.46
CA LYS A 16 9.24 -2.35 11.20
C LYS A 16 7.87 -2.57 11.83
N MET A 17 7.12 -3.57 11.36
CA MET A 17 5.78 -3.82 11.87
C MET A 17 5.78 -4.72 13.10
N LYS A 18 6.94 -5.17 13.53
CA LYS A 18 7.05 -5.90 14.79
C LYS A 18 6.90 -4.96 15.97
N SER A 19 7.06 -3.65 15.75
CA SER A 19 6.86 -2.68 16.80
C SER A 19 5.37 -2.44 17.01
N ARG A 20 4.96 -2.34 18.26
CA ARG A 20 3.54 -2.11 18.58
C ARG A 20 3.01 -0.80 18.03
N SER A 21 3.85 0.22 17.94
CA SER A 21 3.40 1.54 17.51
C SER A 21 3.30 1.68 16.00
N GLY A 22 3.87 0.74 15.23
CA GLY A 22 3.95 0.91 13.78
C GLY A 22 2.61 1.11 13.11
N LEU A 23 1.65 0.25 13.40
CA LEU A 23 0.32 0.37 12.79
C LEU A 23 -0.38 1.65 13.24
N PHE A 24 -0.28 1.99 14.52
CA PHE A 24 -0.91 3.20 15.02
C PHE A 24 -0.31 4.45 14.38
N ASP A 25 1.00 4.46 14.16
CA ASP A 25 1.65 5.58 13.47
C ASP A 25 1.11 5.75 12.05
N ILE A 26 0.93 4.64 11.35
CA ILE A 26 0.40 4.67 10.00
C ILE A 26 -1.04 5.19 10.01
N LEU A 27 -1.88 4.65 10.87
CA LEU A 27 -3.28 5.07 10.94
C LEU A 27 -3.42 6.53 11.32
N ASP A 28 -2.58 7.00 12.24
CA ASP A 28 -2.60 8.39 12.64
C ASP A 28 -2.36 9.30 11.44
N GLU A 29 -1.39 8.97 10.59
CA GLU A 29 -1.11 9.77 9.41
C GLU A 29 -2.23 9.66 8.36
N LEU A 30 -2.83 8.48 8.22
CA LEU A 30 -3.87 8.30 7.21
C LEU A 30 -5.17 9.03 7.60
N TYR A 31 -5.47 9.15 8.88
CA TYR A 31 -6.69 9.79 9.32
C TYR A 31 -6.57 11.30 9.52
N HIS A 32 -5.41 11.87 9.18
CA HIS A 32 -5.21 13.30 9.27
C HIS A 32 -4.72 13.86 7.94
N LEU A 33 -5.15 15.06 7.62
CA LEU A 33 -4.65 15.77 6.44
C LEU A 33 -3.30 16.39 6.77
N PRO A 34 -2.55 16.84 5.74
CA PRO A 34 -1.23 17.42 5.99
C PRO A 34 -1.23 18.59 6.99
N ASP A 35 -2.36 19.31 7.11
CA ASP A 35 -2.46 20.42 8.04
C ASP A 35 -2.83 19.96 9.45
N GLY A 36 -2.97 18.66 9.68
CA GLY A 36 -3.27 18.10 10.98
C GLY A 36 -4.75 17.96 11.29
N THR A 37 -5.64 18.40 10.40
CA THR A 37 -7.08 18.25 10.65
C THR A 37 -7.51 16.81 10.33
N PRO A 38 -8.57 16.32 10.99
CA PRO A 38 -9.05 14.97 10.72
C PRO A 38 -9.52 14.81 9.27
N ALA A 39 -9.17 13.66 8.67
CA ALA A 39 -9.62 13.32 7.33
C ALA A 39 -10.96 12.60 7.44
N SER A 40 -12.03 13.35 7.62
CA SER A 40 -13.33 12.78 7.95
C SER A 40 -13.96 11.99 6.81
N ASP A 41 -13.45 12.14 5.59
CA ASP A 41 -13.98 11.42 4.43
C ASP A 41 -13.27 10.10 4.17
N ARG A 42 -12.38 9.68 5.05
CA ARG A 42 -11.58 8.50 4.82
C ARG A 42 -12.00 7.36 5.71
N ARG A 43 -12.02 6.17 5.13
CA ARG A 43 -12.20 4.92 5.87
C ARG A 43 -11.06 4.00 5.52
N VAL A 44 -10.40 3.46 6.53
CA VAL A 44 -9.27 2.56 6.31
C VAL A 44 -9.64 1.18 6.84
N THR A 45 -9.55 0.19 5.97
CA THR A 45 -9.72 -1.20 6.36
C THR A 45 -8.35 -1.84 6.35
N VAL A 46 -7.98 -2.45 7.47
CA VAL A 46 -6.68 -3.09 7.63
C VAL A 46 -6.84 -4.58 7.46
N CYS A 47 -6.11 -5.16 6.52
CA CYS A 47 -6.08 -6.61 6.33
C CYS A 47 -4.65 -7.08 6.47
N THR A 48 -4.40 -7.94 7.44
CA THR A 48 -3.07 -8.52 7.60
C THR A 48 -2.93 -9.74 6.69
N THR A 49 -1.75 -9.92 6.12
CA THR A 49 -1.51 -11.09 5.28
C THR A 49 -1.22 -12.31 6.14
N LEU A 50 -1.74 -13.46 5.72
CA LEU A 50 -1.63 -14.68 6.48
C LEU A 50 -0.74 -15.74 5.79
N TYR A 51 -0.48 -15.56 4.50
CA TYR A 51 0.30 -16.55 3.74
C TYR A 51 0.83 -15.89 2.47
N ARG A 52 1.78 -16.58 1.85
CA ARG A 52 2.35 -16.11 0.59
C ARG A 52 1.26 -16.03 -0.48
N GLY A 53 1.19 -14.92 -1.17
CA GLY A 53 0.17 -14.70 -2.20
C GLY A 53 -1.09 -14.04 -1.68
N HIS A 54 -1.24 -13.90 -0.36
CA HIS A 54 -2.46 -13.31 0.20
C HIS A 54 -2.65 -11.86 -0.22
N ALA A 55 -1.56 -11.10 -0.29
CA ALA A 55 -1.65 -9.70 -0.73
C ALA A 55 -2.14 -9.60 -2.18
N THR A 56 -1.75 -10.55 -3.03
CA THR A 56 -2.25 -10.59 -4.40
C THR A 56 -3.77 -10.79 -4.43
N GLU A 57 -4.27 -11.72 -3.61
CA GLU A 57 -5.71 -11.96 -3.54
C GLU A 57 -6.47 -10.74 -3.04
N LEU A 58 -5.94 -10.11 -1.99
CA LEU A 58 -6.59 -8.93 -1.42
C LEU A 58 -6.63 -7.79 -2.43
N ALA A 59 -5.53 -7.55 -3.11
CA ALA A 59 -5.46 -6.46 -4.08
C ALA A 59 -6.36 -6.72 -5.29
N SER A 60 -6.41 -7.97 -5.77
CA SER A 60 -7.22 -8.27 -6.93
C SER A 60 -8.72 -8.13 -6.66
N ALA A 61 -9.15 -8.27 -5.41
CA ALA A 61 -10.55 -8.13 -5.04
C ALA A 61 -10.92 -6.71 -4.62
N ALA A 62 -9.98 -5.79 -4.59
CA ALA A 62 -10.19 -4.48 -3.98
C ALA A 62 -11.33 -3.69 -4.60
N VAL A 63 -11.40 -3.64 -5.93
CA VAL A 63 -12.45 -2.86 -6.59
C VAL A 63 -13.82 -3.47 -6.34
N ALA A 64 -13.91 -4.80 -6.41
CA ALA A 64 -15.18 -5.48 -6.18
C ALA A 64 -15.68 -5.24 -4.76
N GLU A 65 -14.78 -5.01 -3.82
CA GLU A 65 -15.15 -4.76 -2.44
C GLU A 65 -15.29 -3.28 -2.11
N GLY A 66 -15.17 -2.42 -3.09
CA GLY A 66 -15.45 -1.01 -2.91
C GLY A 66 -14.29 -0.14 -2.47
N PHE A 67 -13.08 -0.62 -2.60
CA PHE A 67 -11.90 0.18 -2.21
C PHE A 67 -11.45 1.06 -3.36
N ASP A 68 -11.13 2.31 -3.01
CA ASP A 68 -10.66 3.29 -3.99
C ASP A 68 -9.15 3.35 -4.06
N ARG A 69 -8.47 2.88 -3.03
CA ARG A 69 -7.03 2.94 -2.93
C ARG A 69 -6.53 1.72 -2.19
N VAL A 70 -5.40 1.20 -2.62
CA VAL A 70 -4.76 0.06 -1.98
C VAL A 70 -3.38 0.50 -1.50
N LEU A 71 -3.10 0.31 -0.23
CA LEU A 71 -1.79 0.60 0.33
C LEU A 71 -1.15 -0.72 0.77
N CYS A 72 0.08 -0.95 0.36
CA CYS A 72 0.83 -2.13 0.76
C CYS A 72 1.87 -1.74 1.78
N CYS A 73 1.83 -2.33 2.96
CA CYS A 73 2.78 -2.07 4.03
C CYS A 73 3.57 -3.34 4.29
N GLY A 74 4.85 -3.31 3.99
CA GLY A 74 5.72 -4.47 4.14
C GLY A 74 7.00 -4.26 3.38
N GLY A 75 7.65 -5.36 3.02
CA GLY A 75 8.83 -5.31 2.19
C GLY A 75 8.48 -5.32 0.72
N ASP A 76 9.52 -5.43 -0.11
CA ASP A 76 9.34 -5.41 -1.56
C ASP A 76 8.49 -6.58 -2.05
N GLY A 77 8.53 -7.72 -1.34
CA GLY A 77 7.67 -8.85 -1.69
C GLY A 77 6.19 -8.55 -1.54
N THR A 78 5.82 -7.84 -0.47
CA THR A 78 4.42 -7.45 -0.26
C THR A 78 3.97 -6.50 -1.37
N LEU A 79 4.83 -5.54 -1.73
CA LEU A 79 4.52 -4.63 -2.82
C LEU A 79 4.33 -5.39 -4.13
N ASN A 80 5.24 -6.32 -4.42
CA ASN A 80 5.16 -7.09 -5.65
C ASN A 80 3.87 -7.90 -5.72
N GLU A 81 3.45 -8.49 -4.61
CA GLU A 81 2.18 -9.22 -4.57
C GLU A 81 1.01 -8.29 -4.82
N GLY A 82 1.03 -7.10 -4.21
CA GLY A 82 -0.03 -6.13 -4.43
C GLY A 82 -0.11 -5.69 -5.88
N LEU A 83 1.04 -5.41 -6.49
CA LEU A 83 1.08 -5.05 -7.91
C LEU A 83 0.50 -6.17 -8.79
N ASN A 84 0.90 -7.41 -8.51
CA ASN A 84 0.38 -8.55 -9.27
C ASN A 84 -1.14 -8.65 -9.15
N GLY A 85 -1.68 -8.38 -7.95
CA GLY A 85 -3.12 -8.40 -7.75
C GLY A 85 -3.82 -7.34 -8.58
N LEU A 86 -3.27 -6.12 -8.60
CA LEU A 86 -3.88 -5.04 -9.37
C LEU A 86 -3.83 -5.31 -10.87
N MET A 87 -2.85 -6.09 -11.33
CA MET A 87 -2.78 -6.44 -12.74
C MET A 87 -3.96 -7.29 -13.21
N HIS A 88 -4.68 -7.93 -12.29
CA HIS A 88 -5.89 -8.67 -12.64
C HIS A 88 -7.09 -7.76 -12.83
N ILE A 89 -6.97 -6.47 -12.55
CA ILE A 89 -8.05 -5.51 -12.70
C ILE A 89 -7.80 -4.73 -13.99
N PRO A 90 -8.85 -4.49 -14.81
CA PRO A 90 -8.66 -3.68 -16.02
C PRO A 90 -8.04 -2.32 -15.67
N PRO A 91 -7.12 -1.82 -16.49
CA PRO A 91 -6.39 -0.57 -16.17
C PRO A 91 -7.29 0.59 -15.81
N GLU A 92 -8.43 0.73 -16.49
CA GLU A 92 -9.33 1.85 -16.23
C GLU A 92 -10.03 1.75 -14.89
N ASN A 93 -10.04 0.58 -14.27
CA ASN A 93 -10.70 0.38 -12.98
C ASN A 93 -9.72 0.21 -11.82
N ARG A 94 -8.43 0.23 -12.08
CA ARG A 94 -7.44 -0.01 -11.02
C ARG A 94 -7.44 1.11 -10.00
N PRO A 95 -7.46 0.75 -8.71
CA PRO A 95 -7.29 1.78 -7.67
C PRO A 95 -5.86 2.28 -7.64
N THR A 96 -5.65 3.44 -7.02
CA THR A 96 -4.31 3.95 -6.80
C THR A 96 -3.59 3.05 -5.81
N LEU A 97 -2.32 2.78 -6.08
CA LEU A 97 -1.50 1.96 -5.21
C LEU A 97 -0.52 2.85 -4.45
N GLY A 98 -0.46 2.67 -3.15
CA GLY A 98 0.55 3.32 -2.32
C GLY A 98 1.43 2.27 -1.66
N TYR A 99 2.64 2.64 -1.32
CA TYR A 99 3.59 1.73 -0.70
C TYR A 99 4.16 2.34 0.56
N ILE A 100 4.06 1.61 1.66
CA ILE A 100 4.66 1.99 2.93
C ILE A 100 5.75 0.96 3.22
N PRO A 101 7.02 1.33 2.97
CA PRO A 101 8.11 0.36 3.15
C PRO A 101 8.34 0.07 4.63
N ALA A 102 8.16 -1.19 5.00
CA ALA A 102 8.30 -1.65 6.37
C ALA A 102 9.22 -2.86 6.49
N GLY A 103 9.82 -3.29 5.39
CA GLY A 103 10.76 -4.39 5.40
C GLY A 103 12.13 -3.97 5.90
N SER A 104 13.01 -4.94 6.05
CA SER A 104 14.37 -4.67 6.50
C SER A 104 15.23 -4.04 5.39
N THR A 105 14.94 -4.37 4.13
CA THR A 105 15.58 -3.73 2.98
C THR A 105 14.45 -3.26 2.08
N ASN A 106 14.44 -2.01 1.73
CA ASN A 106 13.35 -1.44 0.93
C ASN A 106 13.93 -0.88 -0.35
N ASP A 107 14.45 -1.78 -1.20
CA ASP A 107 15.18 -1.38 -2.40
C ASP A 107 14.32 -0.59 -3.37
N PHE A 108 13.08 -1.04 -3.58
CA PHE A 108 12.21 -0.34 -4.51
C PHE A 108 11.89 1.07 -4.01
N ALA A 109 11.58 1.18 -2.72
CA ALA A 109 11.27 2.49 -2.13
C ALA A 109 12.46 3.44 -2.29
N ALA A 110 13.66 2.95 -2.03
CA ALA A 110 14.86 3.77 -2.18
C ALA A 110 15.05 4.22 -3.63
N SER A 111 14.77 3.32 -4.57
CA SER A 111 14.99 3.62 -5.99
C SER A 111 14.06 4.70 -6.52
N ILE A 112 12.88 4.86 -5.94
CA ILE A 112 11.93 5.88 -6.38
C ILE A 112 11.82 7.04 -5.38
N GLY A 113 12.70 7.07 -4.38
CA GLY A 113 12.79 8.21 -3.48
C GLY A 113 11.73 8.27 -2.39
N LEU A 114 11.10 7.15 -2.05
CA LEU A 114 10.11 7.16 -0.97
C LEU A 114 10.80 7.23 0.39
N PRO A 115 10.16 7.90 1.37
CA PRO A 115 10.72 7.94 2.71
C PRO A 115 10.77 6.56 3.34
N SER A 116 11.77 6.33 4.20
CA SER A 116 11.90 5.06 4.90
C SER A 116 11.18 5.05 6.24
N ALA A 117 10.89 6.23 6.81
CA ALA A 117 10.19 6.31 8.09
C ALA A 117 8.71 6.03 7.88
N LEU A 118 8.11 5.23 8.77
CA LEU A 118 6.72 4.81 8.62
C LEU A 118 5.75 5.97 8.52
N ARG A 119 5.88 6.97 9.39
CA ARG A 119 4.96 8.11 9.35
C ARG A 119 5.08 8.89 8.06
N ALA A 120 6.30 9.18 7.61
CA ALA A 120 6.49 9.94 6.38
C ALA A 120 6.00 9.14 5.18
N ALA A 121 6.26 7.84 5.15
CA ALA A 121 5.79 7.00 4.05
C ALA A 121 4.26 6.91 4.03
N ALA A 122 3.63 6.82 5.20
CA ALA A 122 2.18 6.78 5.27
C ALA A 122 1.56 8.09 4.79
N ARG A 123 2.19 9.22 5.10
CA ARG A 123 1.72 10.51 4.66
C ARG A 123 1.74 10.60 3.14
N VAL A 124 2.83 10.13 2.52
CA VAL A 124 2.93 10.11 1.06
C VAL A 124 1.90 9.15 0.46
N ALA A 125 1.78 7.96 1.03
CA ALA A 125 0.88 6.95 0.49
C ALA A 125 -0.59 7.37 0.56
N GLY A 126 -0.96 8.12 1.60
CA GLY A 126 -2.31 8.62 1.75
C GLY A 126 -2.56 9.95 1.05
N GLY A 127 -1.53 10.57 0.47
CA GLY A 127 -1.66 11.84 -0.19
C GLY A 127 -2.37 11.75 -1.52
N GLU A 128 -2.70 12.92 -2.07
CA GLU A 128 -3.44 12.95 -3.33
C GLU A 128 -2.54 12.87 -4.55
N GLU A 129 -1.26 13.12 -4.37
CA GLU A 129 -0.34 13.06 -5.50
C GLU A 129 -0.07 11.61 -5.89
N SER A 130 -0.11 11.35 -7.16
CA SER A 130 0.26 10.04 -7.68
C SER A 130 0.99 10.26 -9.00
N PHE A 131 1.82 9.28 -9.35
CA PHE A 131 2.52 9.33 -10.61
C PHE A 131 2.48 7.96 -11.24
N PRO A 132 2.46 7.89 -12.56
CA PRO A 132 2.37 6.60 -13.24
C PRO A 132 3.68 5.83 -13.11
N LEU A 133 3.54 4.51 -13.00
CA LEU A 133 4.67 3.60 -13.01
C LEU A 133 4.48 2.65 -14.16
N ASP A 134 5.56 2.36 -14.85
CA ASP A 134 5.52 1.38 -15.91
C ASP A 134 5.63 0.00 -15.28
N ILE A 135 4.47 -0.54 -14.94
CA ILE A 135 4.40 -1.80 -14.23
C ILE A 135 4.95 -2.95 -15.06
N GLY A 136 4.86 -2.84 -16.36
CA GLY A 136 5.39 -3.86 -17.23
C GLY A 136 6.86 -4.12 -17.00
N GLU A 137 7.59 -3.12 -16.53
CA GLU A 137 9.02 -3.30 -16.27
C GLU A 137 9.30 -4.03 -14.98
N PHE A 138 8.29 -4.17 -14.13
CA PHE A 138 8.46 -4.94 -12.90
C PHE A 138 8.02 -6.37 -13.03
N CYS A 139 7.42 -6.72 -14.15
CA CYS A 139 7.05 -8.10 -14.35
C CYS A 139 8.27 -8.83 -14.81
N PRO A 140 8.92 -9.57 -13.97
CA PRO A 140 10.11 -10.23 -14.38
C PRO A 140 9.74 -11.25 -15.39
N ALA A 141 10.46 -11.20 -16.39
CA ALA A 141 10.25 -12.17 -17.37
C ALA A 141 10.48 -13.53 -16.79
N ASP A 142 11.05 -13.58 -15.69
CA ASP A 142 11.27 -14.71 -15.10
C ASP A 142 10.30 -15.02 -14.16
N GLY A 143 9.73 -14.88 -14.60
CA GLY A 143 8.98 -15.03 -13.93
C GLY A 143 9.06 -15.35 -12.82
N GLY A 144 9.28 -15.26 -13.06
CA GLY A 144 9.29 -15.42 -12.41
C GLY A 144 8.85 -15.61 -11.82
N ASN A 145 8.87 -15.60 -11.74
CA ASN A 145 8.80 -15.67 -11.15
C ASN A 145 8.69 -15.90 -10.61
#